data_9085aefcb1359cbdcd2067317ad3189d
#
_entry.id   9085aefcb1359cbdcd2067317ad3189d
#
_cell.length_a   1.000
_cell.length_b   1.000
_cell.length_c   1.000
_cell.angle_alpha   90.00
_cell.angle_beta   90.00
_cell.angle_gamma   90.00
#
_symmetry.space_group_name_H-M   'P 1'
#
loop_
_entity.id
_entity.type
_entity.pdbx_description
1 polymer ?
#
loop_
_entity_poly.entity_id
_entity_poly.type
_entity_poly.pdbx_seq_one_letter_code
_entity_poly.pdbx_strand_id
1 'polypeptide(L)'
;MIVLVVNCGSSSLKYQLVNMDNEEVLAKGLVEKIGLSDSQLTHKWNGQKKEIKQSIPDHKVAVKLVLDILTDAECGVIKSMDA
;
A
#
# COMPACT_ATOMS: atom_id res chain seq x y z
N MET A 1 -16.59 1.67 8.71
CA MET A 1 -16.21 1.87 7.28
C MET A 1 -14.70 1.88 7.14
N ILE A 2 -14.17 1.10 6.24
CA ILE A 2 -12.74 1.04 5.96
C ILE A 2 -12.44 1.91 4.74
N VAL A 3 -11.50 2.83 4.87
CA VAL A 3 -11.15 3.78 3.81
C VAL A 3 -9.67 3.64 3.48
N LEU A 4 -9.38 3.59 2.19
CA LEU A 4 -8.00 3.65 1.69
C LEU A 4 -7.68 5.10 1.33
N VAL A 5 -6.70 5.67 2.02
CA VAL A 5 -6.21 7.02 1.75
C VAL A 5 -4.92 6.93 0.96
N VAL A 6 -4.87 7.61 -0.19
CA VAL A 6 -3.70 7.55 -1.09
C VAL A 6 -3.22 8.98 -1.38
N ASN A 7 -1.93 9.20 -1.19
CA ASN A 7 -1.26 10.46 -1.56
C ASN A 7 -0.16 10.15 -2.56
N CYS A 8 -0.23 10.77 -3.73
CA CYS A 8 0.74 10.57 -4.80
C CYS A 8 1.69 11.77 -4.92
N GLY A 9 2.99 11.51 -4.89
CA GLY A 9 4.01 12.48 -5.22
C GLY A 9 4.51 12.26 -6.65
N SER A 10 5.53 13.00 -7.06
CA SER A 10 6.09 12.89 -8.42
C SER A 10 6.69 11.51 -8.70
N SER A 11 7.34 10.91 -7.72
CA SER A 11 7.96 9.59 -7.86
C SER A 11 7.67 8.69 -6.66
N SER A 12 6.60 8.99 -5.90
CA SER A 12 6.24 8.21 -4.71
C SER A 12 4.74 8.12 -4.56
N LEU A 13 4.31 7.15 -3.76
CA LEU A 13 2.90 6.96 -3.40
C LEU A 13 2.86 6.51 -1.94
N LYS A 14 2.12 7.23 -1.11
CA LYS A 14 1.93 6.87 0.29
C LYS A 14 0.49 6.48 0.51
N TYR A 15 0.24 5.40 1.24
CA TYR A 15 -1.12 4.95 1.50
C TYR A 15 -1.32 4.55 2.96
N GLN A 16 -2.59 4.65 3.39
CA GLN A 16 -3.04 4.17 4.70
C GLN A 16 -4.40 3.53 4.54
N LEU A 17 -4.61 2.40 5.19
CA LEU A 17 -5.92 1.76 5.29
C LEU A 17 -6.43 2.04 6.70
N VAL A 18 -7.55 2.78 6.80
CA VAL A 18 -8.06 3.29 8.08
C VAL A 18 -9.47 2.77 8.33
N ASN A 19 -9.70 2.26 9.54
CA ASN A 19 -11.05 1.94 9.99
C ASN A 19 -11.67 3.21 10.59
N MET A 20 -12.60 3.83 9.88
CA MET A 20 -13.20 5.10 10.28
C MET A 20 -14.14 4.99 11.48
N ASP A 21 -14.55 3.78 11.86
CA ASP A 21 -15.41 3.59 13.02
C ASP A 21 -14.67 3.88 14.34
N ASN A 22 -13.38 3.59 14.38
CA ASN A 22 -12.53 3.82 15.56
C ASN A 22 -11.27 4.62 15.24
N GLU A 23 -11.13 5.12 14.01
CA GLU A 23 -9.98 5.88 13.53
C GLU A 23 -8.65 5.11 13.65
N GLU A 24 -8.72 3.79 13.59
CA GLU A 24 -7.53 2.95 13.67
C GLU A 24 -6.89 2.75 12.30
N VAL A 25 -5.56 2.94 12.22
CA VAL A 25 -4.81 2.64 11.00
C VAL A 25 -4.51 1.14 10.98
N LEU A 26 -5.13 0.44 10.04
CA LEU A 26 -4.98 -1.01 9.90
C LEU A 26 -3.70 -1.40 9.17
N ALA A 27 -3.32 -0.58 8.19
CA ALA A 27 -2.10 -0.79 7.42
C ALA A 27 -1.66 0.53 6.82
N LYS A 28 -0.37 0.65 6.54
CA LYS A 28 0.18 1.80 5.84
C LYS A 28 1.39 1.39 5.05
N GLY A 29 1.76 2.19 4.06
CA GLY A 29 2.93 1.89 3.27
C GLY A 29 3.37 3.06 2.42
N LEU A 30 4.52 2.86 1.80
CA LEU A 30 5.15 3.84 0.95
C LEU A 30 5.77 3.14 -0.24
N VAL A 31 5.43 3.61 -1.44
CA VAL A 31 6.10 3.20 -2.68
C VAL A 31 7.05 4.33 -3.04
N GLU A 32 8.32 4.02 -3.23
CA GLU A 32 9.36 5.00 -3.50
C GLU A 32 10.02 4.74 -4.85
N LYS A 33 10.57 5.80 -5.44
CA LYS A 33 11.34 5.73 -6.70
C LYS A 33 10.56 5.13 -7.85
N ILE A 34 9.27 5.49 -7.94
CA ILE A 34 8.40 5.07 -9.05
C ILE A 34 8.98 5.61 -10.36
N GLY A 35 9.08 4.75 -11.36
CA GLY A 35 9.67 5.09 -12.65
C GLY A 35 11.19 4.92 -12.71
N LEU A 36 11.82 4.57 -11.59
CA LEU A 36 13.26 4.33 -11.52
C LEU A 36 13.55 2.83 -11.41
N SER A 37 14.79 2.44 -11.62
CA SER A 37 15.18 1.03 -11.65
C SER A 37 15.15 0.36 -10.28
N ASP A 38 15.21 1.12 -9.20
CA ASP A 38 15.27 0.61 -7.83
C ASP A 38 14.04 0.95 -7.01
N SER A 39 12.87 0.89 -7.64
CA SER A 39 11.59 1.11 -6.96
C SER A 39 11.40 0.15 -5.79
N GLN A 40 10.76 0.63 -4.73
CA GLN A 40 10.57 -0.15 -3.52
C GLN A 40 9.21 0.15 -2.90
N LEU A 41 8.53 -0.89 -2.41
CA LEU A 41 7.33 -0.77 -1.61
C LEU A 41 7.62 -1.25 -0.19
N THR A 42 7.30 -0.43 0.81
CA THR A 42 7.37 -0.80 2.21
C THR A 42 5.95 -0.84 2.76
N HIS A 43 5.51 -2.01 3.21
CA HIS A 43 4.16 -2.22 3.74
C HIS A 43 4.23 -2.59 5.22
N LYS A 44 3.46 -1.88 6.05
CA LYS A 44 3.41 -2.11 7.49
C LYS A 44 1.97 -2.42 7.90
N TRP A 45 1.79 -3.47 8.67
CA TRP A 45 0.49 -3.87 9.19
C TRP A 45 0.68 -4.67 10.47
N ASN A 46 -0.21 -4.43 11.43
CA ASN A 46 -0.30 -5.26 12.64
C ASN A 46 1.04 -5.44 13.38
N GLY A 47 1.87 -4.39 13.40
CA GLY A 47 3.20 -4.44 14.01
C GLY A 47 4.26 -5.15 13.17
N GLN A 48 3.91 -5.57 11.96
CA GLN A 48 4.82 -6.24 11.04
C GLN A 48 5.21 -5.32 9.89
N LYS A 49 6.24 -5.71 9.15
CA LYS A 49 6.75 -4.93 8.02
C LYS A 49 7.20 -5.87 6.91
N LYS A 50 6.86 -5.51 5.68
CA LYS A 50 7.31 -6.22 4.48
C LYS A 50 7.86 -5.23 3.47
N GLU A 51 9.02 -5.52 2.92
CA GLU A 51 9.65 -4.71 1.87
C GLU A 51 9.69 -5.51 0.57
N ILE A 52 9.24 -4.87 -0.51
CA ILE A 52 9.26 -5.46 -1.84
C ILE A 52 10.08 -4.54 -2.74
N LYS A 53 11.11 -5.09 -3.36
CA LYS A 53 11.94 -4.36 -4.32
C LYS A 53 11.66 -4.91 -5.71
N GLN A 54 11.08 -4.09 -6.56
CA GLN A 54 10.79 -4.45 -7.94
C GLN A 54 10.64 -3.19 -8.79
N SER A 55 10.76 -3.35 -10.10
CA SER A 55 10.54 -2.23 -11.00
C SER A 55 9.06 -1.82 -10.98
N ILE A 56 8.80 -0.54 -10.69
CA ILE A 56 7.47 0.04 -10.69
C ILE A 56 7.51 1.21 -11.68
N PRO A 57 7.09 0.99 -12.94
CA PRO A 57 7.31 2.00 -13.99
C PRO A 57 6.45 3.25 -13.84
N ASP A 58 5.29 3.17 -13.21
CA ASP A 58 4.42 4.31 -13.05
C ASP A 58 3.49 4.16 -11.84
N HIS A 59 2.71 5.20 -11.54
CA HIS A 59 1.80 5.20 -10.41
C HIS A 59 0.66 4.19 -10.57
N LYS A 60 0.25 3.89 -11.80
CA LYS A 60 -0.80 2.92 -12.07
C LYS A 60 -0.40 1.53 -11.59
N VAL A 61 0.82 1.12 -11.89
CA VAL A 61 1.37 -0.15 -11.40
C VAL A 61 1.53 -0.12 -9.88
N ALA A 62 1.94 1.02 -9.33
CA ALA A 62 2.08 1.18 -7.88
C ALA A 62 0.73 0.98 -7.16
N VAL A 63 -0.34 1.58 -7.67
CA VAL A 63 -1.69 1.41 -7.11
C VAL A 63 -2.12 -0.04 -7.15
N LYS A 64 -1.91 -0.72 -8.27
CA LYS A 64 -2.25 -2.14 -8.42
C LYS A 64 -1.48 -2.99 -7.40
N LEU A 65 -0.20 -2.72 -7.23
CA LEU A 65 0.63 -3.45 -6.26
C LEU A 65 0.13 -3.24 -4.83
N VAL A 66 -0.27 -2.01 -4.48
CA VAL A 66 -0.85 -1.70 -3.18
C VAL A 66 -2.14 -2.48 -2.95
N LEU A 67 -3.05 -2.51 -3.94
CA LEU A 67 -4.30 -3.25 -3.83
C LEU A 67 -4.04 -4.76 -3.68
N ASP A 68 -3.08 -5.29 -4.42
CA ASP A 68 -2.72 -6.70 -4.33
C ASP A 68 -2.19 -7.05 -2.94
N ILE A 69 -1.32 -6.22 -2.36
CA ILE A 69 -0.74 -6.51 -1.05
C ILE A 69 -1.77 -6.35 0.08
N LEU A 70 -2.72 -5.43 -0.05
CA LEU A 70 -3.77 -5.24 0.95
C LEU A 70 -4.74 -6.42 0.99
N THR A 71 -4.88 -7.16 -0.11
CA THR A 71 -5.77 -8.32 -0.19
C THR A 71 -5.02 -9.65 -0.14
N ASP A 72 -3.70 -9.61 0.01
CA ASP A 72 -2.86 -10.81 0.08
C ASP A 72 -3.20 -11.63 1.33
N ALA A 73 -3.22 -12.96 1.20
CA ALA A 73 -3.55 -13.85 2.31
C ALA A 73 -2.53 -13.79 3.45
N GLU A 74 -1.29 -13.44 3.14
CA GLU A 74 -0.20 -13.42 4.13
C GLU A 74 -0.05 -12.05 4.81
N CYS A 75 -0.12 -10.97 4.03
CA CYS A 75 0.15 -9.62 4.54
C CYS A 75 -1.01 -8.65 4.34
N GLY A 76 -2.12 -9.10 3.81
CA GLY A 76 -3.31 -8.27 3.65
C GLY A 76 -4.11 -8.16 4.93
N VAL A 77 -4.90 -7.10 5.03
CA VAL A 77 -5.75 -6.84 6.19
C VAL A 77 -7.25 -6.86 5.84
N ILE A 78 -7.56 -7.03 4.55
CA ILE A 78 -8.93 -7.14 4.05
C ILE A 78 -8.99 -8.28 3.04
N LYS A 79 -10.16 -8.88 2.87
CA LYS A 79 -10.33 -10.00 1.94
C LYS A 79 -10.51 -9.54 0.51
N SER A 80 -11.14 -8.39 0.31
CA SER A 80 -11.32 -7.80 -1.00
C SER A 80 -11.54 -6.31 -0.88
N MET A 81 -11.38 -5.60 -1.98
CA MET A 81 -11.61 -4.15 -2.03
C MET A 81 -13.08 -3.78 -2.12
N ASP A 82 -13.95 -4.77 -2.23
CA ASP A 82 -15.40 -4.56 -2.22
C ASP A 82 -15.98 -4.50 -0.80
N ALA A 83 -15.18 -4.84 0.18
CA ALA A 83 -15.64 -4.91 1.56
C ALA A 83 -15.88 -3.53 2.18
#